data_46ab668a77e6263af995e5b5a638b6cc
#
_entry.id   46ab668a77e6263af995e5b5a638b6cc
#
_cell.length_a   1.000
_cell.length_b   1.000
_cell.length_c   1.000
_cell.angle_alpha   90.00
_cell.angle_beta   90.00
_cell.angle_gamma   90.00
#
_symmetry.space_group_name_H-M   'P 1'
#
loop_
_entity.id
_entity.type
_entity.pdbx_description
1 polymer ?
#
loop_
_entity_poly.entity_id
_entity_poly.type
_entity_poly.pdbx_seq_one_letter_code
_entity_poly.pdbx_strand_id
1 'polypeptide(L)'
;MTNPPSAEKAIALTAQGSELMQQGQLDEAIACFRQAWQEAGLVAALNNWATALYYQDKPAEALQVLDQLQDPALIHPYRHALASRCYTALGDLQRARECLQRAVRDFEAGRFRLRAFAGTEQEWIQYTTIIKEAAMELGDYRLVLDLHNRWPGRELARGAFLAGVAAFNLGKYRQAIRIWERVRDPAWIGPLSGYVLVAQWTDRGVIPPFQLDSDPPDAELLRNLTPEQADKLPVEGSLRLYMLATVFAMADEEPDEEVTLVAKIIRRTGDWGMDLGRRILESASLPIGLKFGAARALVEAGVFEPGQPIPVVHQGRRTEIVVQMKQVPDGPIPELEDAVAEARRLWREGEREAAMKRVVELREGPVLYPPAVVLEADFLREQGKLDEALVLLGMLDDLMPEQPAVLFRLALIHLDMGEIETARRFADEIDASRLSPDFRRDLERLKAAIRAEVEGDHGFIEDHQAYIAAFMDAMREEQDERPIRLDVKLATALRRIPVPWLNAAARRFAIEPQRRRPEREKVLAAAMLDADRLQAVLADEPPAVREALSFVLAEGGWVKLHRLTRRFGDQTGDGFYWEDKPPASTIGRLRALGILHVGRAQVDGRNHKVAVVPVELRPLLR
;
A
#
# COMPACT_ATOMS: atom_id res chain seq x y z
N MET A 1 2.43 16.26 48.53
CA MET A 1 3.87 16.60 48.62
C MET A 1 4.26 17.22 47.31
N THR A 2 4.57 18.51 47.25
CA THR A 2 5.09 19.21 46.07
C THR A 2 6.48 18.70 45.77
N ASN A 3 6.75 18.25 44.56
CA ASN A 3 8.09 17.86 44.13
C ASN A 3 9.07 19.05 44.34
N PRO A 4 10.33 18.80 44.71
CA PRO A 4 11.31 19.87 44.78
C PRO A 4 11.50 20.50 43.40
N PRO A 5 11.78 21.81 43.32
CA PRO A 5 11.90 22.55 42.05
C PRO A 5 12.86 21.92 41.01
N SER A 6 13.87 21.21 41.47
CA SER A 6 14.82 20.46 40.63
C SER A 6 14.18 19.24 39.95
N ALA A 7 13.25 18.58 40.62
CA ALA A 7 12.56 17.40 40.04
C ALA A 7 11.57 17.79 38.95
N GLU A 8 10.83 18.89 39.13
CA GLU A 8 9.91 19.40 38.09
C GLU A 8 10.68 19.86 36.85
N LYS A 9 11.81 20.53 37.03
CA LYS A 9 12.69 20.91 35.92
C LYS A 9 13.25 19.70 35.18
N ALA A 10 13.69 18.67 35.90
CA ALA A 10 14.20 17.45 35.29
C ALA A 10 13.13 16.68 34.51
N ILE A 11 11.89 16.64 35.00
CA ILE A 11 10.74 16.05 34.28
C ILE A 11 10.48 16.83 32.99
N ALA A 12 10.44 18.17 33.05
CA ALA A 12 10.24 19.02 31.87
C ALA A 12 11.35 18.82 30.83
N LEU A 13 12.62 18.78 31.26
CA LEU A 13 13.75 18.49 30.36
C LEU A 13 13.67 17.10 29.74
N THR A 14 13.21 16.11 30.50
CA THR A 14 13.04 14.75 29.95
C THR A 14 11.93 14.70 28.91
N ALA A 15 10.82 15.40 29.13
CA ALA A 15 9.74 15.52 28.15
C ALA A 15 10.22 16.23 26.88
N GLN A 16 10.91 17.36 27.01
CA GLN A 16 11.51 18.10 25.90
C GLN A 16 12.50 17.23 25.11
N GLY A 17 13.39 16.52 25.79
CA GLY A 17 14.34 15.62 25.14
C GLY A 17 13.64 14.47 24.38
N SER A 18 12.53 13.97 24.91
CA SER A 18 11.73 12.92 24.23
C SER A 18 11.08 13.46 22.96
N GLU A 19 10.61 14.69 22.96
CA GLU A 19 10.06 15.35 21.78
C GLU A 19 11.14 15.59 20.71
N LEU A 20 12.31 16.10 21.11
CA LEU A 20 13.46 16.27 20.22
C LEU A 20 13.93 14.94 19.61
N MET A 21 13.93 13.86 20.39
CA MET A 21 14.29 12.54 19.92
C MET A 21 13.29 12.02 18.87
N GLN A 22 11.99 12.29 19.03
CA GLN A 22 10.98 11.95 18.01
C GLN A 22 11.15 12.74 16.72
N GLN A 23 11.68 13.97 16.81
CA GLN A 23 12.01 14.83 15.67
C GLN A 23 13.36 14.48 15.00
N GLY A 24 14.07 13.46 15.51
CA GLY A 24 15.39 13.08 15.03
C GLY A 24 16.55 13.98 15.49
N GLN A 25 16.29 14.98 16.36
CA GLN A 25 17.28 15.90 16.90
C GLN A 25 18.00 15.26 18.10
N LEU A 26 18.82 14.24 17.82
CA LEU A 26 19.41 13.39 18.85
C LEU A 26 20.44 14.11 19.73
N ASP A 27 21.22 15.04 19.19
CA ASP A 27 22.23 15.79 19.97
C ASP A 27 21.58 16.70 21.02
N GLU A 28 20.54 17.42 20.63
CA GLU A 28 19.75 18.27 21.53
C GLU A 28 19.00 17.45 22.57
N ALA A 29 18.43 16.31 22.15
CA ALA A 29 17.77 15.38 23.06
C ALA A 29 18.74 14.86 24.14
N ILE A 30 19.96 14.45 23.76
CA ILE A 30 21.03 14.02 24.66
C ILE A 30 21.38 15.13 25.66
N ALA A 31 21.49 16.38 25.22
CA ALA A 31 21.78 17.51 26.12
C ALA A 31 20.68 17.68 27.18
N CYS A 32 19.41 17.61 26.79
CA CYS A 32 18.27 17.68 27.71
C CYS A 32 18.27 16.51 28.70
N PHE A 33 18.45 15.28 28.25
CA PHE A 33 18.47 14.11 29.12
C PHE A 33 19.64 14.12 30.10
N ARG A 34 20.84 14.50 29.64
CA ARG A 34 22.01 14.62 30.48
C ARG A 34 21.80 15.68 31.57
N GLN A 35 21.23 16.82 31.22
CA GLN A 35 20.91 17.87 32.19
C GLN A 35 19.87 17.39 33.21
N ALA A 36 18.80 16.71 32.76
CA ALA A 36 17.78 16.16 33.64
C ALA A 36 18.35 15.14 34.63
N TRP A 37 19.28 14.28 34.18
CA TRP A 37 19.99 13.35 35.04
C TRP A 37 20.87 14.08 36.09
N GLN A 38 21.61 15.09 35.68
CA GLN A 38 22.47 15.88 36.57
C GLN A 38 21.69 16.69 37.63
N GLU A 39 20.50 17.20 37.28
CA GLU A 39 19.66 18.02 38.15
C GLU A 39 18.97 17.21 39.26
N ALA A 40 18.49 16.03 38.96
CA ALA A 40 17.64 15.26 39.89
C ALA A 40 17.88 13.75 39.91
N GLY A 41 18.89 13.23 39.21
CA GLY A 41 19.14 11.79 39.14
C GLY A 41 17.97 10.98 38.57
N LEU A 42 17.23 11.55 37.62
CA LEU A 42 16.02 10.93 37.07
C LEU A 42 16.39 9.75 36.17
N VAL A 43 16.10 8.53 36.60
CA VAL A 43 16.47 7.28 35.91
C VAL A 43 15.90 7.21 34.49
N ALA A 44 14.68 7.75 34.27
CA ALA A 44 14.09 7.83 32.94
C ALA A 44 14.95 8.68 31.98
N ALA A 45 15.50 9.80 32.45
CA ALA A 45 16.40 10.64 31.65
C ALA A 45 17.71 9.91 31.33
N LEU A 46 18.28 9.15 32.26
CA LEU A 46 19.48 8.35 32.02
C LEU A 46 19.24 7.29 30.94
N ASN A 47 18.13 6.57 31.03
CA ASN A 47 17.77 5.56 30.05
C ASN A 47 17.52 6.16 28.66
N ASN A 48 16.82 7.30 28.58
CA ASN A 48 16.57 7.98 27.32
C ASN A 48 17.86 8.57 26.72
N TRP A 49 18.79 9.06 27.55
CA TRP A 49 20.10 9.46 27.10
C TRP A 49 20.88 8.29 26.48
N ALA A 50 20.94 7.15 27.14
CA ALA A 50 21.58 5.96 26.60
C ALA A 50 20.89 5.48 25.32
N THR A 51 19.55 5.57 25.24
CA THR A 51 18.79 5.22 24.04
C THR A 51 19.13 6.15 22.86
N ALA A 52 19.20 7.46 23.09
CA ALA A 52 19.58 8.41 22.07
C ALA A 52 21.01 8.18 21.53
N LEU A 53 21.95 7.84 22.41
CA LEU A 53 23.31 7.44 22.01
C LEU A 53 23.32 6.16 21.19
N TYR A 54 22.49 5.18 21.54
CA TYR A 54 22.34 3.95 20.77
C TYR A 54 21.81 4.26 19.35
N TYR A 55 20.83 5.15 19.20
CA TYR A 55 20.31 5.58 17.91
C TYR A 55 21.31 6.44 17.10
N GLN A 56 22.31 7.02 17.75
CA GLN A 56 23.45 7.67 17.08
C GLN A 56 24.57 6.69 16.67
N ASP A 57 24.34 5.38 16.76
CA ASP A 57 25.36 4.34 16.53
C ASP A 57 26.57 4.46 17.47
N LYS A 58 26.32 4.83 18.73
CA LYS A 58 27.33 4.97 19.80
C LYS A 58 27.06 3.99 20.97
N PRO A 59 27.00 2.66 20.71
CA PRO A 59 26.60 1.68 21.73
C PRO A 59 27.56 1.61 22.92
N ALA A 60 28.85 1.86 22.71
CA ALA A 60 29.84 1.86 23.79
C ALA A 60 29.62 3.05 24.76
N GLU A 61 29.30 4.24 24.26
CA GLU A 61 28.97 5.38 25.09
C GLU A 61 27.63 5.18 25.83
N ALA A 62 26.64 4.58 25.17
CA ALA A 62 25.39 4.22 25.79
C ALA A 62 25.58 3.29 27.00
N LEU A 63 26.45 2.28 26.89
CA LEU A 63 26.80 1.41 28.02
C LEU A 63 27.46 2.19 29.18
N GLN A 64 28.40 3.13 28.88
CA GLN A 64 29.02 3.97 29.90
C GLN A 64 27.99 4.85 30.63
N VAL A 65 26.99 5.33 29.93
CA VAL A 65 25.88 6.08 30.54
C VAL A 65 25.05 5.18 31.44
N LEU A 66 24.67 4.01 30.98
CA LEU A 66 23.93 3.03 31.81
C LEU A 66 24.69 2.63 33.08
N ASP A 67 26.01 2.55 33.03
CA ASP A 67 26.86 2.19 34.17
C ASP A 67 26.95 3.30 35.23
N GLN A 68 26.46 4.50 34.99
CA GLN A 68 26.35 5.54 36.02
C GLN A 68 25.32 5.21 37.10
N LEU A 69 24.33 4.36 36.79
CA LEU A 69 23.32 3.91 37.76
C LEU A 69 23.85 2.72 38.55
N GLN A 70 24.28 2.99 39.78
CA GLN A 70 24.89 1.98 40.66
C GLN A 70 23.89 1.34 41.65
N ASP A 71 22.77 1.99 41.93
CA ASP A 71 21.76 1.49 42.85
C ASP A 71 20.95 0.32 42.25
N PRO A 72 21.12 -0.92 42.79
CA PRO A 72 20.38 -2.08 42.26
C PRO A 72 18.86 -1.96 42.39
N ALA A 73 18.35 -1.14 43.32
CA ALA A 73 16.92 -0.95 43.51
C ALA A 73 16.27 -0.13 42.38
N LEU A 74 17.07 0.65 41.67
CA LEU A 74 16.64 1.50 40.55
C LEU A 74 16.92 0.85 39.18
N ILE A 75 17.60 -0.30 39.16
CA ILE A 75 17.84 -1.04 37.91
C ILE A 75 16.57 -1.80 37.52
N HIS A 76 16.11 -1.60 36.31
CA HIS A 76 14.89 -2.23 35.80
C HIS A 76 15.09 -2.88 34.43
N PRO A 77 14.12 -3.67 33.96
CA PRO A 77 14.22 -4.45 32.70
C PRO A 77 14.68 -3.67 31.49
N TYR A 78 14.25 -2.40 31.34
CA TYR A 78 14.63 -1.55 30.22
C TYR A 78 16.14 -1.41 30.06
N ARG A 79 16.86 -1.10 31.16
CA ARG A 79 18.32 -0.95 31.17
C ARG A 79 19.00 -2.19 30.65
N HIS A 80 18.60 -3.38 31.14
CA HIS A 80 19.20 -4.64 30.70
C HIS A 80 18.88 -4.97 29.26
N ALA A 81 17.66 -4.65 28.79
CA ALA A 81 17.29 -4.84 27.40
C ALA A 81 18.10 -3.90 26.47
N LEU A 82 18.26 -2.62 26.84
CA LEU A 82 19.08 -1.68 26.07
C LEU A 82 20.55 -2.07 26.08
N ALA A 83 21.09 -2.52 27.24
CA ALA A 83 22.46 -3.03 27.33
C ALA A 83 22.66 -4.27 26.42
N SER A 84 21.67 -5.16 26.33
CA SER A 84 21.68 -6.29 25.40
C SER A 84 21.83 -5.82 23.96
N ARG A 85 21.04 -4.83 23.54
CA ARG A 85 21.11 -4.24 22.20
C ARG A 85 22.50 -3.62 21.92
N CYS A 86 23.02 -2.86 22.88
CA CYS A 86 24.36 -2.28 22.77
C CYS A 86 25.44 -3.35 22.60
N TYR A 87 25.42 -4.43 23.41
CA TYR A 87 26.38 -5.52 23.26
C TYR A 87 26.21 -6.27 21.94
N THR A 88 24.98 -6.41 21.43
CA THR A 88 24.74 -6.99 20.09
C THR A 88 25.40 -6.14 19.01
N ALA A 89 25.20 -4.81 19.05
CA ALA A 89 25.83 -3.88 18.10
C ALA A 89 27.37 -3.90 18.18
N LEU A 90 27.94 -4.17 19.35
CA LEU A 90 29.40 -4.32 19.55
C LEU A 90 29.92 -5.72 19.21
N GLY A 91 29.05 -6.67 18.83
CA GLY A 91 29.43 -8.05 18.52
C GLY A 91 29.65 -8.96 19.74
N ASP A 92 29.45 -8.47 20.97
CA ASP A 92 29.57 -9.30 22.20
C ASP A 92 28.25 -10.03 22.48
N LEU A 93 28.00 -11.07 21.68
CA LEU A 93 26.74 -11.84 21.74
C LEU A 93 26.57 -12.60 23.05
N GLN A 94 27.66 -12.88 23.78
CA GLN A 94 27.56 -13.54 25.06
C GLN A 94 26.97 -12.59 26.12
N ARG A 95 27.55 -11.40 26.30
CA ARG A 95 27.03 -10.39 27.23
C ARG A 95 25.63 -9.93 26.83
N ALA A 96 25.36 -9.81 25.52
CA ALA A 96 24.05 -9.49 25.03
C ALA A 96 22.99 -10.49 25.52
N ARG A 97 23.24 -11.80 25.39
CA ARG A 97 22.31 -12.85 25.87
C ARG A 97 22.15 -12.83 27.38
N GLU A 98 23.23 -12.62 28.13
CA GLU A 98 23.16 -12.50 29.60
C GLU A 98 22.30 -11.31 30.03
N CYS A 99 22.47 -10.15 29.39
CA CYS A 99 21.66 -8.97 29.64
C CYS A 99 20.19 -9.20 29.28
N LEU A 100 19.90 -9.80 28.14
CA LEU A 100 18.53 -10.15 27.74
C LEU A 100 17.85 -11.08 28.75
N GLN A 101 18.54 -12.12 29.20
CA GLN A 101 18.02 -13.03 30.23
C GLN A 101 17.74 -12.30 31.55
N ARG A 102 18.57 -11.32 31.93
CA ARG A 102 18.30 -10.48 33.11
C ARG A 102 17.07 -9.62 32.89
N ALA A 103 16.95 -8.95 31.73
CA ALA A 103 15.79 -8.13 31.39
C ALA A 103 14.47 -8.92 31.50
N VAL A 104 14.44 -10.15 30.96
CA VAL A 104 13.26 -11.02 31.04
C VAL A 104 12.95 -11.40 32.50
N ARG A 105 13.96 -11.85 33.29
CA ARG A 105 13.75 -12.22 34.68
C ARG A 105 13.26 -11.05 35.54
N ASP A 106 13.85 -9.87 35.37
CA ASP A 106 13.50 -8.70 36.17
C ASP A 106 12.11 -8.19 35.78
N PHE A 107 11.76 -8.27 34.47
CA PHE A 107 10.42 -7.98 34.02
C PHE A 107 9.38 -8.91 34.64
N GLU A 108 9.62 -10.21 34.64
CA GLU A 108 8.72 -11.19 35.24
C GLU A 108 8.61 -11.06 36.76
N ALA A 109 9.72 -10.83 37.43
CA ALA A 109 9.75 -10.56 38.88
C ALA A 109 9.00 -9.28 39.25
N GLY A 110 9.15 -8.21 38.43
CA GLY A 110 8.47 -6.95 38.62
C GLY A 110 6.96 -7.02 38.36
N ARG A 111 6.51 -7.91 37.46
CA ARG A 111 5.07 -8.13 37.16
C ARG A 111 4.25 -8.45 38.43
N PHE A 112 4.84 -9.13 39.38
CA PHE A 112 4.21 -9.42 40.68
C PHE A 112 4.30 -8.24 41.65
N ARG A 113 5.21 -7.28 41.41
CA ARG A 113 5.46 -6.12 42.27
C ARG A 113 4.83 -4.82 41.73
N LEU A 114 4.08 -4.86 40.64
CA LEU A 114 3.45 -3.68 39.97
C LEU A 114 2.65 -2.76 40.92
N ARG A 115 2.16 -3.30 42.06
CA ARG A 115 1.51 -2.49 43.11
C ARG A 115 2.48 -1.71 43.99
N ALA A 116 3.79 -2.01 43.91
CA ALA A 116 4.86 -1.40 44.72
C ALA A 116 5.75 -0.45 43.88
N PHE A 117 5.71 -0.51 42.57
CA PHE A 117 6.45 0.38 41.67
C PHE A 117 5.59 1.60 41.29
N ALA A 118 6.17 2.79 41.39
CA ALA A 118 5.50 4.06 41.01
C ALA A 118 5.34 4.24 39.48
N GLY A 119 5.63 3.23 38.67
CA GLY A 119 5.49 3.24 37.21
C GLY A 119 4.06 3.00 36.75
N THR A 120 3.68 3.64 35.65
CA THR A 120 2.38 3.44 35.02
C THR A 120 2.32 2.09 34.29
N GLU A 121 1.12 1.52 34.11
CA GLU A 121 0.93 0.31 33.28
C GLU A 121 1.46 0.51 31.85
N GLN A 122 1.46 1.74 31.37
CA GLN A 122 1.95 2.12 30.04
C GLN A 122 3.48 1.99 29.92
N GLU A 123 4.23 2.39 30.95
CA GLU A 123 5.70 2.20 30.97
C GLU A 123 6.07 0.72 31.00
N TRP A 124 5.31 -0.08 31.73
CA TRP A 124 5.52 -1.52 31.78
C TRP A 124 5.28 -2.20 30.44
N ILE A 125 4.29 -1.73 29.68
CA ILE A 125 4.03 -2.19 28.31
C ILE A 125 5.19 -1.85 27.38
N GLN A 126 5.83 -0.68 27.52
CA GLN A 126 7.02 -0.32 26.73
C GLN A 126 8.20 -1.28 26.97
N TYR A 127 8.36 -1.78 28.19
CA TYR A 127 9.45 -2.73 28.47
C TYR A 127 9.30 -4.06 27.72
N THR A 128 8.08 -4.50 27.43
CA THR A 128 7.88 -5.69 26.59
C THR A 128 8.42 -5.49 25.18
N THR A 129 8.31 -4.30 24.65
CA THR A 129 8.76 -3.97 23.29
C THR A 129 10.28 -3.99 23.20
N ILE A 130 10.99 -3.28 24.07
CA ILE A 130 12.46 -3.25 24.02
C ILE A 130 13.10 -4.61 24.30
N ILE A 131 12.47 -5.45 25.16
CA ILE A 131 12.94 -6.84 25.39
C ILE A 131 12.80 -7.67 24.11
N LYS A 132 11.70 -7.50 23.39
CA LYS A 132 11.50 -8.18 22.10
C LYS A 132 12.46 -7.66 21.03
N GLU A 133 12.71 -6.35 20.96
CA GLU A 133 13.72 -5.78 20.06
C GLU A 133 15.10 -6.39 20.33
N ALA A 134 15.53 -6.46 21.58
CA ALA A 134 16.79 -7.10 21.92
C ALA A 134 16.85 -8.58 21.53
N ALA A 135 15.74 -9.31 21.67
CA ALA A 135 15.65 -10.70 21.24
C ALA A 135 15.67 -10.85 19.72
N MET A 136 15.01 -9.92 18.98
CA MET A 136 15.04 -9.88 17.52
C MET A 136 16.45 -9.66 16.97
N GLU A 137 17.17 -8.70 17.53
CA GLU A 137 18.56 -8.39 17.13
C GLU A 137 19.53 -9.56 17.40
N LEU A 138 19.25 -10.39 18.41
CA LEU A 138 19.97 -11.64 18.68
C LEU A 138 19.51 -12.82 17.81
N GLY A 139 18.49 -12.65 16.98
CA GLY A 139 17.88 -13.71 16.18
C GLY A 139 17.08 -14.72 17.00
N ASP A 140 16.77 -14.42 18.27
CA ASP A 140 15.99 -15.33 19.14
C ASP A 140 14.48 -15.16 18.93
N TYR A 141 14.02 -15.47 17.72
CA TYR A 141 12.60 -15.42 17.33
C TYR A 141 11.71 -16.30 18.21
N ARG A 142 12.26 -17.38 18.78
CA ARG A 142 11.50 -18.27 19.69
C ARG A 142 11.16 -17.55 20.98
N LEU A 143 12.13 -16.84 21.55
CA LEU A 143 11.91 -16.04 22.75
C LEU A 143 10.87 -14.94 22.52
N VAL A 144 10.93 -14.22 21.36
CA VAL A 144 9.95 -13.18 21.02
C VAL A 144 8.52 -13.73 21.02
N LEU A 145 8.31 -14.90 20.39
CA LEU A 145 6.99 -15.55 20.39
C LEU A 145 6.55 -16.05 21.77
N ASP A 146 7.48 -16.57 22.55
CA ASP A 146 7.20 -17.05 23.89
C ASP A 146 6.76 -15.89 24.79
N LEU A 147 7.45 -14.75 24.70
CA LEU A 147 7.09 -13.53 25.42
C LEU A 147 5.71 -12.99 24.96
N HIS A 148 5.41 -13.00 23.65
CA HIS A 148 4.11 -12.61 23.14
C HIS A 148 2.99 -13.50 23.69
N ASN A 149 3.19 -14.82 23.72
CA ASN A 149 2.21 -15.76 24.23
C ASN A 149 2.01 -15.67 25.75
N ARG A 150 3.08 -15.36 26.48
CA ARG A 150 3.04 -15.20 27.96
C ARG A 150 2.38 -13.89 28.39
N TRP A 151 2.37 -12.86 27.54
CA TRP A 151 1.84 -11.53 27.85
C TRP A 151 0.75 -11.07 26.87
N PRO A 152 -0.32 -11.84 26.66
CA PRO A 152 -1.31 -11.56 25.63
C PRO A 152 -2.10 -10.28 25.95
N GLY A 153 -2.32 -9.45 24.92
CA GLY A 153 -3.22 -8.29 24.97
C GLY A 153 -2.70 -7.07 25.74
N ARG A 154 -1.41 -7.06 26.14
CA ARG A 154 -0.76 -5.98 26.88
C ARG A 154 0.54 -5.56 26.20
N GLU A 155 0.48 -5.29 24.92
CA GLU A 155 1.64 -4.83 24.17
C GLU A 155 1.27 -3.72 23.20
N LEU A 156 2.25 -2.88 22.89
CA LEU A 156 2.12 -1.89 21.82
C LEU A 156 2.06 -2.58 20.46
N ALA A 157 1.51 -1.90 19.46
CA ALA A 157 1.46 -2.39 18.09
C ALA A 157 2.85 -2.84 17.58
N ARG A 158 3.91 -2.11 17.93
CA ARG A 158 5.30 -2.47 17.64
C ARG A 158 5.69 -3.85 18.20
N GLY A 159 5.31 -4.15 19.44
CA GLY A 159 5.59 -5.46 20.06
C GLY A 159 4.85 -6.60 19.37
N ALA A 160 3.61 -6.38 18.95
CA ALA A 160 2.84 -7.33 18.14
C ALA A 160 3.43 -7.50 16.74
N PHE A 161 3.88 -6.41 16.12
CA PHE A 161 4.59 -6.45 14.85
C PHE A 161 5.82 -7.36 14.92
N LEU A 162 6.70 -7.16 15.91
CA LEU A 162 7.90 -7.98 16.12
C LEU A 162 7.56 -9.47 16.34
N ALA A 163 6.49 -9.74 17.08
CA ALA A 163 6.05 -11.13 17.29
C ALA A 163 5.56 -11.78 15.99
N GLY A 164 4.89 -11.02 15.14
CA GLY A 164 4.49 -11.49 13.81
C GLY A 164 5.69 -11.75 12.90
N VAL A 165 6.70 -10.84 12.89
CA VAL A 165 7.97 -11.04 12.17
C VAL A 165 8.70 -12.28 12.67
N ALA A 166 8.80 -12.46 13.99
CA ALA A 166 9.41 -13.66 14.57
C ALA A 166 8.67 -14.96 14.18
N ALA A 167 7.34 -14.92 14.15
CA ALA A 167 6.54 -16.05 13.66
C ALA A 167 6.81 -16.36 12.20
N PHE A 168 6.86 -15.34 11.35
CA PHE A 168 7.16 -15.46 9.94
C PHE A 168 8.55 -16.07 9.72
N ASN A 169 9.56 -15.53 10.38
CA ASN A 169 10.95 -15.99 10.29
C ASN A 169 11.16 -17.44 10.80
N LEU A 170 10.26 -17.92 11.66
CA LEU A 170 10.20 -19.31 12.09
C LEU A 170 9.36 -20.22 11.16
N GLY A 171 8.87 -19.72 10.05
CA GLY A 171 7.99 -20.45 9.13
C GLY A 171 6.56 -20.68 9.66
N LYS A 172 6.17 -19.98 10.72
CA LYS A 172 4.83 -20.09 11.32
C LYS A 172 3.87 -19.04 10.73
N TYR A 173 3.71 -19.05 9.40
CA TYR A 173 3.01 -18.00 8.66
C TYR A 173 1.57 -17.75 9.13
N ARG A 174 0.79 -18.81 9.38
CA ARG A 174 -0.58 -18.68 9.94
C ARG A 174 -0.61 -18.03 11.32
N GLN A 175 0.46 -18.21 12.12
CA GLN A 175 0.56 -17.54 13.41
C GLN A 175 0.91 -16.06 13.22
N ALA A 176 1.82 -15.73 12.32
CA ALA A 176 2.16 -14.36 11.95
C ALA A 176 0.91 -13.58 11.49
N ILE A 177 0.14 -14.13 10.55
CA ILE A 177 -1.12 -13.57 10.06
C ILE A 177 -2.06 -13.25 11.22
N ARG A 178 -2.34 -14.22 12.10
CA ARG A 178 -3.24 -14.03 13.24
C ARG A 178 -2.77 -12.97 14.23
N ILE A 179 -1.46 -12.81 14.40
CA ILE A 179 -0.88 -11.78 15.27
C ILE A 179 -1.11 -10.40 14.63
N TRP A 180 -0.75 -10.21 13.37
CA TRP A 180 -0.88 -8.93 12.67
C TRP A 180 -2.34 -8.51 12.49
N GLU A 181 -3.25 -9.42 12.17
CA GLU A 181 -4.69 -9.14 12.04
C GLU A 181 -5.37 -8.69 13.34
N ARG A 182 -4.73 -8.92 14.50
CA ARG A 182 -5.23 -8.48 15.81
C ARG A 182 -4.80 -7.07 16.18
N VAL A 183 -3.83 -6.50 15.49
CA VAL A 183 -3.40 -5.10 15.70
C VAL A 183 -4.54 -4.17 15.33
N ARG A 184 -4.85 -3.22 16.23
CA ARG A 184 -5.97 -2.26 16.06
C ARG A 184 -5.50 -0.80 15.98
N ASP A 185 -4.21 -0.57 16.04
CA ASP A 185 -3.62 0.74 15.91
C ASP A 185 -3.73 1.21 14.44
N PRO A 186 -4.44 2.33 14.17
CA PRO A 186 -4.64 2.81 12.81
C PRO A 186 -3.36 3.05 12.02
N ALA A 187 -2.29 3.48 12.68
CA ALA A 187 -0.99 3.72 12.04
C ALA A 187 -0.34 2.43 11.50
N TRP A 188 -0.74 1.26 12.00
CA TRP A 188 -0.18 -0.03 11.64
C TRP A 188 -1.05 -0.85 10.70
N ILE A 189 -2.34 -0.55 10.59
CA ILE A 189 -3.28 -1.35 9.78
C ILE A 189 -2.86 -1.39 8.31
N GLY A 190 -2.56 -0.22 7.72
CA GLY A 190 -2.11 -0.13 6.33
C GLY A 190 -0.81 -0.90 6.07
N PRO A 191 0.29 -0.58 6.78
CA PRO A 191 1.54 -1.31 6.63
C PRO A 191 1.41 -2.82 6.83
N LEU A 192 0.65 -3.26 7.83
CA LEU A 192 0.49 -4.70 8.13
C LEU A 192 -0.32 -5.47 7.07
N SER A 193 -1.14 -4.81 6.27
CA SER A 193 -1.88 -5.48 5.18
C SER A 193 -0.94 -6.17 4.19
N GLY A 194 0.16 -5.53 3.82
CA GLY A 194 1.19 -6.12 2.96
C GLY A 194 1.89 -7.32 3.60
N TYR A 195 2.18 -7.25 4.91
CA TYR A 195 2.76 -8.37 5.66
C TYR A 195 1.83 -9.59 5.70
N VAL A 196 0.55 -9.35 5.95
CA VAL A 196 -0.49 -10.40 5.96
C VAL A 196 -0.60 -11.04 4.57
N LEU A 197 -0.67 -10.22 3.51
CA LEU A 197 -0.78 -10.70 2.13
C LEU A 197 0.40 -11.60 1.75
N VAL A 198 1.62 -11.14 1.98
CA VAL A 198 2.83 -11.91 1.66
C VAL A 198 2.91 -13.20 2.50
N ALA A 199 2.55 -13.14 3.78
CA ALA A 199 2.50 -14.34 4.62
C ALA A 199 1.45 -15.36 4.14
N GLN A 200 0.30 -14.92 3.64
CA GLN A 200 -0.71 -15.79 3.06
C GLN A 200 -0.19 -16.51 1.81
N TRP A 201 0.50 -15.81 0.91
CA TRP A 201 1.07 -16.40 -0.29
C TRP A 201 2.27 -17.31 0.02
N THR A 202 3.03 -16.99 1.09
CA THR A 202 4.11 -17.87 1.57
C THR A 202 3.55 -19.15 2.21
N ASP A 203 2.46 -19.06 3.01
CA ASP A 203 1.78 -20.24 3.59
C ASP A 203 1.19 -21.16 2.52
N ARG A 204 0.75 -20.59 1.40
CA ARG A 204 0.28 -21.34 0.22
C ARG A 204 1.41 -21.94 -0.62
N GLY A 205 2.66 -21.64 -0.30
CA GLY A 205 3.84 -22.15 -1.01
C GLY A 205 4.13 -21.45 -2.34
N VAL A 206 3.46 -20.33 -2.66
CA VAL A 206 3.72 -19.54 -3.88
C VAL A 206 4.96 -18.69 -3.72
N ILE A 207 5.10 -17.98 -2.59
CA ILE A 207 6.31 -17.22 -2.27
C ILE A 207 7.27 -18.16 -1.53
N PRO A 208 8.54 -18.31 -2.01
CA PRO A 208 9.54 -19.06 -1.28
C PRO A 208 9.85 -18.44 0.07
N PRO A 209 10.24 -19.23 1.10
CA PRO A 209 10.62 -18.70 2.40
C PRO A 209 11.74 -17.65 2.30
N PHE A 210 11.66 -16.60 3.12
CA PHE A 210 12.72 -15.60 3.30
C PHE A 210 12.64 -15.02 4.71
N GLN A 211 13.61 -14.20 5.10
CA GLN A 211 13.64 -13.56 6.40
C GLN A 211 13.15 -12.12 6.29
N LEU A 212 12.38 -11.68 7.28
CA LEU A 212 11.95 -10.30 7.46
C LEU A 212 12.83 -9.59 8.49
N ASP A 213 13.07 -8.31 8.25
CA ASP A 213 13.76 -7.43 9.20
C ASP A 213 12.85 -7.05 10.37
N SER A 214 13.46 -6.62 11.47
CA SER A 214 12.75 -6.12 12.64
C SER A 214 12.09 -4.76 12.42
N ASP A 215 12.45 -4.05 11.34
CA ASP A 215 11.90 -2.75 10.99
C ASP A 215 11.16 -2.80 9.66
N PRO A 216 9.99 -2.14 9.56
CA PRO A 216 9.33 -1.97 8.28
C PRO A 216 10.20 -1.10 7.36
N PRO A 217 10.06 -1.22 6.03
CA PRO A 217 10.77 -0.36 5.10
C PRO A 217 10.35 1.10 5.32
N ASP A 218 11.31 2.00 5.21
CA ASP A 218 11.03 3.43 5.28
C ASP A 218 10.28 3.87 4.01
N ALA A 219 8.98 4.09 4.15
CA ALA A 219 8.11 4.46 3.04
C ALA A 219 8.43 5.87 2.47
N GLU A 220 9.00 6.76 3.27
CA GLU A 220 9.42 8.09 2.81
C GLU A 220 10.71 7.99 2.01
N LEU A 221 11.69 7.22 2.48
CA LEU A 221 12.91 6.91 1.74
C LEU A 221 12.56 6.27 0.40
N LEU A 222 11.68 5.26 0.38
CA LEU A 222 11.31 4.54 -0.83
C LEU A 222 10.62 5.43 -1.88
N ARG A 223 9.79 6.38 -1.44
CA ARG A 223 9.11 7.34 -2.34
C ARG A 223 10.07 8.36 -2.97
N ASN A 224 11.15 8.68 -2.27
CA ASN A 224 12.11 9.70 -2.72
C ASN A 224 13.31 9.12 -3.50
N LEU A 225 13.35 7.80 -3.71
CA LEU A 225 14.41 7.15 -4.49
C LEU A 225 14.24 7.44 -5.97
N THR A 226 15.34 7.83 -6.62
CA THR A 226 15.39 7.79 -8.08
C THR A 226 15.39 6.33 -8.57
N PRO A 227 14.94 6.04 -9.82
CA PRO A 227 15.01 4.69 -10.39
C PRO A 227 16.39 4.05 -10.27
N GLU A 228 17.46 4.81 -10.54
CA GLU A 228 18.84 4.34 -10.42
C GLU A 228 19.25 3.97 -8.97
N GLN A 229 18.76 4.73 -7.98
CA GLN A 229 18.99 4.45 -6.57
C GLN A 229 18.22 3.20 -6.15
N ALA A 230 16.95 3.10 -6.56
CA ALA A 230 16.12 1.94 -6.28
C ALA A 230 16.73 0.64 -6.87
N ASP A 231 17.35 0.72 -8.04
CA ASP A 231 18.00 -0.43 -8.68
C ASP A 231 19.28 -0.89 -7.97
N LYS A 232 19.91 -0.05 -7.18
CA LYS A 232 21.13 -0.39 -6.41
C LYS A 232 20.83 -0.99 -5.05
N LEU A 233 19.59 -0.85 -4.52
CA LEU A 233 19.25 -1.41 -3.22
C LEU A 233 19.15 -2.94 -3.26
N PRO A 234 19.70 -3.66 -2.26
CA PRO A 234 19.52 -5.10 -2.17
C PRO A 234 18.05 -5.44 -1.92
N VAL A 235 17.48 -6.35 -2.71
CA VAL A 235 16.09 -6.79 -2.56
C VAL A 235 16.03 -7.89 -1.51
N GLU A 236 16.07 -7.50 -0.24
CA GLU A 236 16.09 -8.38 0.93
C GLU A 236 15.10 -7.91 2.01
N GLY A 237 14.81 -8.75 2.98
CA GLY A 237 14.06 -8.42 4.16
C GLY A 237 12.73 -7.70 3.89
N SER A 238 12.54 -6.56 4.55
CA SER A 238 11.34 -5.74 4.46
C SER A 238 11.17 -5.06 3.10
N LEU A 239 12.26 -4.76 2.37
CA LEU A 239 12.16 -4.24 1.00
C LEU A 239 11.59 -5.32 0.05
N ARG A 240 12.05 -6.56 0.18
CA ARG A 240 11.51 -7.70 -0.58
C ARG A 240 10.02 -7.87 -0.30
N LEU A 241 9.63 -7.82 0.98
CA LEU A 241 8.23 -7.88 1.36
C LEU A 241 7.41 -6.77 0.70
N TYR A 242 7.89 -5.53 0.75
CA TYR A 242 7.19 -4.39 0.15
C TYR A 242 6.96 -4.59 -1.35
N MET A 243 8.00 -4.97 -2.10
CA MET A 243 7.89 -5.24 -3.54
C MET A 243 6.92 -6.40 -3.84
N LEU A 244 6.99 -7.48 -3.06
CA LEU A 244 6.05 -8.60 -3.19
C LEU A 244 4.62 -8.18 -2.87
N ALA A 245 4.42 -7.42 -1.78
CA ALA A 245 3.09 -6.93 -1.41
C ALA A 245 2.49 -6.06 -2.52
N THR A 246 3.28 -5.20 -3.14
CA THR A 246 2.86 -4.38 -4.29
C THR A 246 2.43 -5.27 -5.46
N VAL A 247 3.29 -6.21 -5.89
CA VAL A 247 2.98 -7.14 -7.00
C VAL A 247 1.70 -7.94 -6.74
N PHE A 248 1.58 -8.54 -5.55
CA PHE A 248 0.45 -9.41 -5.25
C PHE A 248 -0.83 -8.66 -4.88
N ALA A 249 -0.75 -7.36 -4.56
CA ALA A 249 -1.93 -6.51 -4.37
C ALA A 249 -2.48 -5.97 -5.70
N MET A 250 -1.60 -5.65 -6.66
CA MET A 250 -1.98 -5.12 -7.97
C MET A 250 -2.49 -6.20 -8.94
N ALA A 251 -2.34 -7.48 -8.58
CA ALA A 251 -2.53 -8.64 -9.46
C ALA A 251 -3.89 -8.75 -10.21
N ASP A 252 -4.85 -7.87 -9.94
CA ASP A 252 -6.14 -7.82 -10.62
C ASP A 252 -6.41 -6.48 -11.34
N GLU A 253 -5.52 -5.48 -11.23
CA GLU A 253 -5.84 -4.08 -11.60
C GLU A 253 -5.02 -3.52 -12.77
N GLU A 254 -3.72 -3.83 -12.90
CA GLU A 254 -2.85 -3.28 -13.95
C GLU A 254 -1.84 -4.31 -14.48
N PRO A 255 -2.19 -5.08 -15.54
CA PRO A 255 -1.41 -6.24 -15.97
C PRO A 255 0.01 -5.94 -16.46
N ASP A 256 0.31 -4.76 -16.99
CA ASP A 256 1.62 -4.45 -17.57
C ASP A 256 2.67 -4.06 -16.52
N GLU A 257 2.26 -3.32 -15.47
CA GLU A 257 3.16 -2.99 -14.35
C GLU A 257 3.53 -4.22 -13.53
N GLU A 258 2.58 -5.14 -13.32
CA GLU A 258 2.84 -6.42 -12.65
C GLU A 258 3.89 -7.26 -13.38
N VAL A 259 3.76 -7.38 -14.68
CA VAL A 259 4.70 -8.13 -15.53
C VAL A 259 6.11 -7.62 -15.35
N THR A 260 6.28 -6.30 -15.35
CA THR A 260 7.57 -5.65 -15.20
C THR A 260 8.14 -5.80 -13.79
N LEU A 261 7.32 -5.56 -12.77
CA LEU A 261 7.76 -5.60 -11.38
C LEU A 261 8.11 -7.02 -10.90
N VAL A 262 7.31 -8.04 -11.26
CA VAL A 262 7.62 -9.43 -10.91
C VAL A 262 8.89 -9.90 -11.60
N ALA A 263 9.09 -9.53 -12.87
CA ALA A 263 10.33 -9.85 -13.60
C ALA A 263 11.55 -9.19 -12.94
N LYS A 264 11.43 -7.95 -12.47
CA LYS A 264 12.48 -7.23 -11.74
C LYS A 264 12.84 -7.92 -10.42
N ILE A 265 11.86 -8.37 -9.65
CA ILE A 265 12.09 -9.13 -8.41
C ILE A 265 12.84 -10.42 -8.70
N ILE A 266 12.39 -11.19 -9.68
CA ILE A 266 12.99 -12.48 -10.02
C ILE A 266 14.46 -12.30 -10.43
N ARG A 267 14.76 -11.35 -11.30
CA ARG A 267 16.14 -11.08 -11.77
C ARG A 267 17.08 -10.64 -10.64
N ARG A 268 16.58 -9.82 -9.70
CA ARG A 268 17.41 -9.21 -8.65
C ARG A 268 17.64 -10.10 -7.44
N THR A 269 16.91 -11.20 -7.31
CA THR A 269 16.98 -12.07 -6.14
C THR A 269 17.62 -13.45 -6.42
N GLY A 270 18.23 -13.63 -7.59
CA GLY A 270 19.01 -14.81 -7.94
C GLY A 270 18.21 -16.13 -7.84
N ASP A 271 18.79 -17.16 -7.24
CA ASP A 271 18.17 -18.49 -7.13
C ASP A 271 16.82 -18.45 -6.42
N TRP A 272 16.66 -17.58 -5.41
CA TRP A 272 15.39 -17.38 -4.72
C TRP A 272 14.32 -16.84 -5.67
N GLY A 273 14.68 -15.88 -6.51
CA GLY A 273 13.79 -15.32 -7.53
C GLY A 273 13.42 -16.34 -8.60
N MET A 274 14.36 -17.17 -9.03
CA MET A 274 14.06 -18.25 -9.98
C MET A 274 13.10 -19.28 -9.38
N ASP A 275 13.22 -19.60 -8.08
CA ASP A 275 12.24 -20.46 -7.39
C ASP A 275 10.86 -19.79 -7.30
N LEU A 276 10.81 -18.49 -6.98
CA LEU A 276 9.58 -17.70 -7.02
C LEU A 276 8.92 -17.76 -8.41
N GLY A 277 9.69 -17.51 -9.47
CA GLY A 277 9.19 -17.56 -10.84
C GLY A 277 8.56 -18.91 -11.20
N ARG A 278 9.23 -20.02 -10.88
CA ARG A 278 8.68 -21.38 -11.12
C ARG A 278 7.37 -21.59 -10.35
N ARG A 279 7.29 -21.21 -9.09
CA ARG A 279 6.07 -21.36 -8.27
C ARG A 279 4.92 -20.49 -8.78
N ILE A 280 5.20 -19.29 -9.30
CA ILE A 280 4.20 -18.44 -9.96
C ILE A 280 3.62 -19.15 -11.19
N LEU A 281 4.46 -19.77 -12.03
CA LEU A 281 4.00 -20.52 -13.22
C LEU A 281 3.10 -21.72 -12.84
N GLU A 282 3.41 -22.39 -11.74
CA GLU A 282 2.68 -23.57 -11.25
C GLU A 282 1.42 -23.22 -10.46
N SER A 283 1.25 -22.00 -9.98
CA SER A 283 0.11 -21.59 -9.16
C SER A 283 -1.19 -21.52 -9.97
N ALA A 284 -2.22 -22.24 -9.54
CA ALA A 284 -3.54 -22.21 -10.19
C ALA A 284 -4.32 -20.91 -9.94
N SER A 285 -3.99 -20.17 -8.88
CA SER A 285 -4.76 -19.03 -8.37
C SER A 285 -4.24 -17.67 -8.80
N LEU A 286 -3.05 -17.62 -9.41
CA LEU A 286 -2.46 -16.35 -9.85
C LEU A 286 -2.90 -15.98 -11.27
N PRO A 287 -3.06 -14.67 -11.56
CA PRO A 287 -3.43 -14.17 -12.87
C PRO A 287 -2.35 -14.47 -13.91
N ILE A 288 -2.76 -14.39 -15.17
CA ILE A 288 -1.88 -14.74 -16.29
C ILE A 288 -0.76 -13.73 -16.47
N GLY A 289 -1.00 -12.44 -16.15
CA GLY A 289 0.01 -11.37 -16.23
C GLY A 289 1.25 -11.69 -15.41
N LEU A 290 1.10 -12.06 -14.13
CA LEU A 290 2.22 -12.48 -13.28
C LEU A 290 3.01 -13.65 -13.88
N LYS A 291 2.33 -14.58 -14.56
CA LYS A 291 2.98 -15.73 -15.21
C LYS A 291 3.78 -15.30 -16.44
N PHE A 292 3.28 -14.33 -17.19
CA PHE A 292 4.07 -13.76 -18.28
C PHE A 292 5.33 -13.09 -17.77
N GLY A 293 5.24 -12.27 -16.72
CA GLY A 293 6.40 -11.65 -16.09
C GLY A 293 7.41 -12.67 -15.55
N ALA A 294 6.92 -13.71 -14.88
CA ALA A 294 7.76 -14.80 -14.39
C ALA A 294 8.42 -15.59 -15.52
N ALA A 295 7.65 -15.96 -16.56
CA ALA A 295 8.16 -16.67 -17.73
C ALA A 295 9.25 -15.87 -18.44
N ARG A 296 9.02 -14.56 -18.66
CA ARG A 296 9.98 -13.63 -19.25
C ARG A 296 11.28 -13.60 -18.43
N ALA A 297 11.19 -13.38 -17.13
CA ALA A 297 12.36 -13.33 -16.26
C ALA A 297 13.16 -14.64 -16.25
N LEU A 298 12.48 -15.79 -16.30
CA LEU A 298 13.13 -17.10 -16.34
C LEU A 298 13.79 -17.38 -17.69
N VAL A 299 13.24 -16.88 -18.79
CA VAL A 299 13.90 -16.94 -20.12
C VAL A 299 15.13 -16.03 -20.13
N GLU A 300 15.03 -14.80 -19.64
CA GLU A 300 16.15 -13.86 -19.52
C GLU A 300 17.28 -14.40 -18.62
N ALA A 301 16.93 -15.20 -17.60
CA ALA A 301 17.90 -15.89 -16.72
C ALA A 301 18.45 -17.20 -17.32
N GLY A 302 18.03 -17.60 -18.52
CA GLY A 302 18.48 -18.82 -19.18
C GLY A 302 17.91 -20.12 -18.59
N VAL A 303 16.84 -20.02 -17.80
CA VAL A 303 16.14 -21.22 -17.24
C VAL A 303 15.30 -21.91 -18.30
N PHE A 304 14.73 -21.16 -19.22
CA PHE A 304 14.03 -21.64 -20.41
C PHE A 304 14.62 -21.02 -21.66
N GLU A 305 14.54 -21.75 -22.77
CA GLU A 305 14.99 -21.26 -24.08
C GLU A 305 13.93 -20.29 -24.68
N PRO A 306 14.33 -19.18 -25.29
CA PRO A 306 13.41 -18.30 -26.00
C PRO A 306 12.66 -19.05 -27.12
N GLY A 307 11.37 -18.79 -27.26
CA GLY A 307 10.50 -19.40 -28.27
C GLY A 307 10.02 -20.81 -27.96
N GLN A 308 10.48 -21.42 -26.87
CA GLN A 308 9.96 -22.70 -26.43
C GLN A 308 8.70 -22.55 -25.59
N PRO A 309 7.73 -23.51 -25.71
CA PRO A 309 6.55 -23.52 -24.85
C PRO A 309 6.93 -23.76 -23.38
N ILE A 310 6.54 -22.83 -22.50
CA ILE A 310 6.75 -22.90 -21.06
C ILE A 310 5.43 -23.38 -20.41
N PRO A 311 5.43 -24.52 -19.72
CA PRO A 311 4.22 -25.03 -19.10
C PRO A 311 3.80 -24.14 -17.92
N VAL A 312 2.52 -23.77 -17.88
CA VAL A 312 1.91 -22.98 -16.80
C VAL A 312 0.57 -23.59 -16.39
N VAL A 313 0.16 -23.32 -15.15
CA VAL A 313 -1.17 -23.68 -14.67
C VAL A 313 -2.02 -22.42 -14.62
N HIS A 314 -3.07 -22.34 -15.45
CA HIS A 314 -3.98 -21.20 -15.47
C HIS A 314 -5.42 -21.69 -15.29
N GLN A 315 -6.15 -21.10 -14.33
CA GLN A 315 -7.53 -21.50 -13.99
C GLN A 315 -7.71 -23.03 -13.78
N GLY A 316 -6.72 -23.66 -13.14
CA GLY A 316 -6.71 -25.10 -12.87
C GLY A 316 -6.40 -25.98 -14.08
N ARG A 317 -6.07 -25.42 -15.24
CA ARG A 317 -5.69 -26.16 -16.46
C ARG A 317 -4.21 -25.94 -16.76
N ARG A 318 -3.54 -26.98 -17.22
CA ARG A 318 -2.20 -26.83 -17.80
C ARG A 318 -2.33 -26.22 -19.19
N THR A 319 -1.59 -25.15 -19.42
CA THR A 319 -1.45 -24.44 -20.69
C THR A 319 0.02 -24.08 -20.88
N GLU A 320 0.33 -23.37 -21.94
CA GLU A 320 1.69 -23.00 -22.29
C GLU A 320 1.78 -21.50 -22.58
N ILE A 321 2.89 -20.89 -22.19
CA ILE A 321 3.29 -19.54 -22.57
C ILE A 321 4.52 -19.64 -23.45
N VAL A 322 4.56 -18.89 -24.54
CA VAL A 322 5.75 -18.76 -25.40
C VAL A 322 6.29 -17.35 -25.25
N VAL A 323 7.53 -17.25 -24.74
CA VAL A 323 8.26 -15.96 -24.63
C VAL A 323 9.23 -15.88 -25.79
N GLN A 324 9.00 -14.94 -26.69
CA GLN A 324 9.92 -14.65 -27.78
C GLN A 324 10.80 -13.46 -27.40
N MET A 325 12.11 -13.66 -27.41
CA MET A 325 13.08 -12.59 -27.25
C MET A 325 13.45 -12.07 -28.63
N LYS A 326 13.10 -10.81 -28.91
CA LYS A 326 13.50 -10.16 -30.16
C LYS A 326 14.77 -9.36 -29.93
N GLN A 327 15.71 -9.45 -30.86
CA GLN A 327 16.88 -8.59 -30.83
C GLN A 327 16.49 -7.19 -31.29
N VAL A 328 16.92 -6.19 -30.52
CA VAL A 328 16.89 -4.80 -30.96
C VAL A 328 18.22 -4.56 -31.72
N PRO A 329 18.19 -4.12 -32.98
CA PRO A 329 19.42 -3.89 -33.73
C PRO A 329 20.17 -2.66 -33.23
N ASP A 330 21.48 -2.71 -33.21
CA ASP A 330 22.35 -1.58 -32.81
C ASP A 330 22.34 -0.39 -33.79
N GLY A 331 21.64 -0.52 -34.93
CA GLY A 331 21.58 0.52 -35.94
C GLY A 331 20.52 0.26 -37.00
N PRO A 332 20.37 1.18 -37.99
CA PRO A 332 19.37 1.05 -39.05
C PRO A 332 19.65 -0.16 -39.94
N ILE A 333 18.59 -0.92 -40.22
CA ILE A 333 18.63 -2.04 -41.19
C ILE A 333 17.95 -1.56 -42.47
N PRO A 334 18.68 -1.47 -43.63
CA PRO A 334 18.15 -0.86 -44.84
C PRO A 334 16.81 -1.45 -45.32
N GLU A 335 16.64 -2.78 -45.23
CA GLU A 335 15.43 -3.45 -45.69
C GLU A 335 14.23 -3.12 -44.79
N LEU A 336 14.46 -2.90 -43.47
CA LEU A 336 13.42 -2.51 -42.51
C LEU A 336 13.10 -1.02 -42.61
N GLU A 337 14.11 -0.16 -42.91
CA GLU A 337 13.89 1.26 -43.24
C GLU A 337 13.00 1.45 -44.46
N ASP A 338 13.29 0.70 -45.55
CA ASP A 338 12.48 0.72 -46.75
C ASP A 338 11.04 0.28 -46.47
N ALA A 339 10.84 -0.74 -45.66
CA ALA A 339 9.52 -1.23 -45.28
C ALA A 339 8.76 -0.24 -44.38
N VAL A 340 9.43 0.47 -43.47
CA VAL A 340 8.85 1.56 -42.67
C VAL A 340 8.46 2.73 -43.57
N ALA A 341 9.31 3.08 -44.55
CA ALA A 341 9.02 4.13 -45.51
C ALA A 341 7.81 3.77 -46.40
N GLU A 342 7.70 2.50 -46.81
CA GLU A 342 6.55 1.97 -47.55
C GLU A 342 5.26 2.10 -46.75
N ALA A 343 5.25 1.65 -45.47
CA ALA A 343 4.09 1.74 -44.60
C ALA A 343 3.63 3.21 -44.41
N ARG A 344 4.59 4.13 -44.25
CA ARG A 344 4.32 5.57 -44.13
C ARG A 344 3.73 6.16 -45.43
N ARG A 345 4.19 5.64 -46.58
CA ARG A 345 3.62 6.04 -47.87
C ARG A 345 2.16 5.57 -48.02
N LEU A 346 1.89 4.29 -47.79
CA LEU A 346 0.53 3.73 -47.83
C LEU A 346 -0.43 4.49 -46.91
N TRP A 347 0.02 4.88 -45.72
CA TRP A 347 -0.80 5.67 -44.79
C TRP A 347 -1.18 7.04 -45.36
N ARG A 348 -0.21 7.72 -46.00
CA ARG A 348 -0.46 9.02 -46.67
C ARG A 348 -1.34 8.92 -47.89
N GLU A 349 -1.29 7.81 -48.62
CA GLU A 349 -2.14 7.52 -49.79
C GLU A 349 -3.58 7.12 -49.39
N GLY A 350 -3.85 6.96 -48.07
CA GLY A 350 -5.17 6.61 -47.57
C GLY A 350 -5.41 5.10 -47.45
N GLU A 351 -4.43 4.26 -47.80
CA GLU A 351 -4.47 2.80 -47.68
C GLU A 351 -4.17 2.33 -46.23
N ARG A 352 -5.02 2.77 -45.32
CA ARG A 352 -4.77 2.64 -43.86
C ARG A 352 -4.64 1.19 -43.37
N GLU A 353 -5.49 0.29 -43.89
CA GLU A 353 -5.46 -1.14 -43.53
C GLU A 353 -4.16 -1.82 -44.00
N ALA A 354 -3.70 -1.50 -45.23
CA ALA A 354 -2.47 -2.02 -45.78
C ALA A 354 -1.25 -1.49 -45.00
N ALA A 355 -1.26 -0.19 -44.64
CA ALA A 355 -0.22 0.42 -43.81
C ALA A 355 -0.13 -0.21 -42.43
N MET A 356 -1.27 -0.37 -41.72
CA MET A 356 -1.33 -1.02 -40.42
C MET A 356 -0.84 -2.47 -40.49
N LYS A 357 -1.30 -3.24 -41.46
CA LYS A 357 -0.84 -4.60 -41.67
C LYS A 357 0.69 -4.66 -41.82
N ARG A 358 1.26 -3.72 -42.60
CA ARG A 358 2.70 -3.67 -42.84
C ARG A 358 3.53 -3.37 -41.59
N VAL A 359 3.11 -2.42 -40.74
CA VAL A 359 3.84 -2.12 -39.50
C VAL A 359 3.69 -3.24 -38.49
N VAL A 360 2.53 -3.90 -38.37
CA VAL A 360 2.32 -5.07 -37.52
C VAL A 360 3.21 -6.23 -37.97
N GLU A 361 3.32 -6.52 -39.28
CA GLU A 361 4.25 -7.54 -39.81
C GLU A 361 5.69 -7.25 -39.44
N LEU A 362 6.12 -5.98 -39.48
CA LEU A 362 7.46 -5.56 -39.06
C LEU A 362 7.66 -5.75 -37.55
N ARG A 363 6.67 -5.38 -36.74
CA ARG A 363 6.72 -5.55 -35.29
C ARG A 363 6.73 -7.05 -34.89
N GLU A 364 5.98 -7.88 -35.60
CA GLU A 364 5.90 -9.32 -35.35
C GLU A 364 7.11 -10.10 -35.89
N GLY A 365 7.91 -9.50 -36.74
CA GLY A 365 9.12 -10.07 -37.30
C GLY A 365 10.14 -10.52 -36.24
N PRO A 366 11.22 -11.19 -36.67
CA PRO A 366 12.23 -11.76 -35.76
C PRO A 366 13.09 -10.70 -35.06
N VAL A 367 13.09 -9.47 -35.56
CA VAL A 367 13.83 -8.33 -35.00
C VAL A 367 12.81 -7.28 -34.55
N LEU A 368 12.95 -6.80 -33.31
CA LEU A 368 12.17 -5.65 -32.85
C LEU A 368 12.82 -4.39 -33.42
N TYR A 369 12.14 -3.77 -34.40
CA TYR A 369 12.64 -2.57 -35.06
C TYR A 369 11.92 -1.32 -34.51
N PRO A 370 12.58 -0.53 -33.62
CA PRO A 370 11.93 0.58 -32.94
C PRO A 370 11.23 1.58 -33.85
N PRO A 371 11.78 1.98 -35.03
CA PRO A 371 11.09 2.88 -35.95
C PRO A 371 9.74 2.35 -36.45
N ALA A 372 9.57 1.03 -36.59
CA ALA A 372 8.30 0.42 -36.99
C ALA A 372 7.27 0.49 -35.84
N VAL A 373 7.67 0.22 -34.62
CA VAL A 373 6.81 0.30 -33.44
C VAL A 373 6.35 1.74 -33.20
N VAL A 374 7.27 2.69 -33.31
CA VAL A 374 6.96 4.13 -33.22
C VAL A 374 5.96 4.55 -34.30
N LEU A 375 6.11 4.05 -35.51
CA LEU A 375 5.18 4.35 -36.63
C LEU A 375 3.81 3.71 -36.40
N GLU A 376 3.75 2.50 -35.83
CA GLU A 376 2.49 1.86 -35.43
C GLU A 376 1.76 2.70 -34.38
N ALA A 377 2.47 3.18 -33.37
CA ALA A 377 1.92 4.05 -32.34
C ALA A 377 1.40 5.40 -32.93
N ASP A 378 2.13 5.99 -33.90
CA ASP A 378 1.67 7.19 -34.62
C ASP A 378 0.34 6.92 -35.38
N PHE A 379 0.21 5.77 -36.02
CA PHE A 379 -1.00 5.38 -36.74
C PHE A 379 -2.18 5.11 -35.79
N LEU A 380 -1.94 4.45 -34.68
CA LEU A 380 -2.96 4.22 -33.65
C LEU A 380 -3.43 5.53 -33.02
N ARG A 381 -2.52 6.45 -32.73
CA ARG A 381 -2.84 7.80 -32.25
C ARG A 381 -3.77 8.55 -33.23
N GLU A 382 -3.44 8.54 -34.51
CA GLU A 382 -4.30 9.17 -35.54
C GLU A 382 -5.68 8.50 -35.68
N GLN A 383 -5.82 7.23 -35.29
CA GLN A 383 -7.10 6.52 -35.20
C GLN A 383 -7.88 6.79 -33.92
N GLY A 384 -7.31 7.54 -32.98
CA GLY A 384 -7.87 7.76 -31.62
C GLY A 384 -7.73 6.59 -30.67
N LYS A 385 -6.90 5.58 -30.98
CA LYS A 385 -6.62 4.40 -30.18
C LYS A 385 -5.43 4.67 -29.25
N LEU A 386 -5.62 5.64 -28.35
CA LEU A 386 -4.53 6.19 -27.53
C LEU A 386 -3.96 5.15 -26.55
N ASP A 387 -4.81 4.32 -25.94
CA ASP A 387 -4.37 3.27 -24.99
C ASP A 387 -3.49 2.22 -25.69
N GLU A 388 -3.87 1.77 -26.90
CA GLU A 388 -3.07 0.80 -27.68
C GLU A 388 -1.69 1.40 -28.06
N ALA A 389 -1.64 2.70 -28.37
CA ALA A 389 -0.41 3.40 -28.69
C ALA A 389 0.50 3.56 -27.45
N LEU A 390 -0.07 3.86 -26.27
CA LEU A 390 0.68 3.93 -25.01
C LEU A 390 1.33 2.61 -24.66
N VAL A 391 0.64 1.49 -24.82
CA VAL A 391 1.20 0.15 -24.58
C VAL A 391 2.45 -0.10 -25.42
N LEU A 392 2.40 0.23 -26.72
CA LEU A 392 3.55 0.04 -27.61
C LEU A 392 4.73 0.95 -27.26
N LEU A 393 4.47 2.20 -26.93
CA LEU A 393 5.53 3.16 -26.59
C LEU A 393 6.10 2.89 -25.20
N GLY A 394 5.27 2.50 -24.23
CA GLY A 394 5.72 2.08 -22.89
C GLY A 394 6.66 0.88 -22.98
N MET A 395 6.33 -0.12 -23.80
CA MET A 395 7.22 -1.25 -24.08
C MET A 395 8.58 -0.81 -24.68
N LEU A 396 8.59 0.19 -25.55
CA LEU A 396 9.85 0.72 -26.10
C LEU A 396 10.64 1.52 -25.07
N ASP A 397 9.98 2.29 -24.24
CA ASP A 397 10.61 3.08 -23.17
C ASP A 397 11.27 2.18 -22.12
N ASP A 398 10.60 1.08 -21.74
CA ASP A 398 11.16 0.05 -20.87
C ASP A 398 12.41 -0.62 -21.45
N LEU A 399 12.42 -0.86 -22.77
CA LEU A 399 13.54 -1.52 -23.46
C LEU A 399 14.70 -0.57 -23.76
N MET A 400 14.40 0.68 -24.03
CA MET A 400 15.34 1.71 -24.44
C MET A 400 14.97 3.05 -23.78
N PRO A 401 15.26 3.19 -22.46
CA PRO A 401 14.93 4.40 -21.73
C PRO A 401 15.53 5.67 -22.35
N GLU A 402 14.88 6.79 -22.13
CA GLU A 402 15.35 8.13 -22.54
C GLU A 402 15.47 8.34 -24.07
N GLN A 403 14.82 7.51 -24.89
CA GLN A 403 14.83 7.74 -26.34
C GLN A 403 13.96 8.96 -26.69
N PRO A 404 14.53 10.04 -27.25
CA PRO A 404 13.78 11.27 -27.50
C PRO A 404 12.55 11.08 -28.38
N ALA A 405 12.62 10.16 -29.35
CA ALA A 405 11.51 9.86 -30.25
C ALA A 405 10.33 9.16 -29.56
N VAL A 406 10.61 8.35 -28.55
CA VAL A 406 9.60 7.66 -27.73
C VAL A 406 8.98 8.65 -26.73
N LEU A 407 9.82 9.32 -25.93
CA LEU A 407 9.37 10.32 -24.94
C LEU A 407 8.50 11.42 -25.57
N PHE A 408 8.89 11.90 -26.75
CA PHE A 408 8.12 12.90 -27.49
C PHE A 408 6.70 12.40 -27.83
N ARG A 409 6.55 11.14 -28.21
CA ARG A 409 5.24 10.56 -28.54
C ARG A 409 4.41 10.24 -27.32
N LEU A 410 5.05 9.77 -26.26
CA LEU A 410 4.38 9.62 -24.96
C LEU A 410 3.81 10.97 -24.50
N ALA A 411 4.62 12.04 -24.57
CA ALA A 411 4.16 13.38 -24.23
C ALA A 411 2.98 13.84 -25.12
N LEU A 412 3.01 13.56 -26.44
CA LEU A 412 1.92 13.88 -27.35
C LEU A 412 0.63 13.13 -27.03
N ILE A 413 0.72 11.82 -26.74
CA ILE A 413 -0.46 11.00 -26.45
C ILE A 413 -1.08 11.42 -25.13
N HIS A 414 -0.27 11.64 -24.07
CA HIS A 414 -0.78 12.14 -22.81
C HIS A 414 -1.43 13.54 -22.95
N LEU A 415 -0.89 14.39 -23.82
CA LEU A 415 -1.54 15.66 -24.14
C LEU A 415 -2.89 15.47 -24.84
N ASP A 416 -2.98 14.54 -25.80
CA ASP A 416 -4.24 14.20 -26.48
C ASP A 416 -5.27 13.59 -25.51
N MET A 417 -4.84 12.92 -24.46
CA MET A 417 -5.70 12.39 -23.38
C MET A 417 -6.10 13.46 -22.34
N GLY A 418 -5.54 14.66 -22.42
CA GLY A 418 -5.74 15.72 -21.43
C GLY A 418 -4.92 15.55 -20.14
N GLU A 419 -3.95 14.65 -20.11
CA GLU A 419 -3.07 14.38 -18.97
C GLU A 419 -1.84 15.29 -18.99
N ILE A 420 -2.08 16.58 -18.78
CA ILE A 420 -1.13 17.68 -19.03
C ILE A 420 0.17 17.54 -18.25
N GLU A 421 0.10 17.19 -16.96
CA GLU A 421 1.31 17.06 -16.11
C GLU A 421 2.16 15.86 -16.52
N THR A 422 1.54 14.76 -16.93
CA THR A 422 2.25 13.60 -17.46
C THR A 422 2.92 13.93 -18.79
N ALA A 423 2.20 14.61 -19.68
CA ALA A 423 2.75 15.10 -20.95
C ALA A 423 3.96 16.03 -20.72
N ARG A 424 3.87 16.94 -19.75
CA ARG A 424 4.95 17.86 -19.38
C ARG A 424 6.17 17.10 -18.88
N ARG A 425 5.98 16.13 -17.97
CA ARG A 425 7.09 15.31 -17.45
C ARG A 425 7.88 14.65 -18.56
N PHE A 426 7.21 13.93 -19.48
CA PHE A 426 7.89 13.29 -20.60
C PHE A 426 8.58 14.30 -21.54
N ALA A 427 7.96 15.46 -21.80
CA ALA A 427 8.57 16.50 -22.63
C ALA A 427 9.81 17.13 -21.97
N ASP A 428 9.86 17.22 -20.63
CA ASP A 428 10.99 17.79 -19.89
C ASP A 428 12.15 16.80 -19.72
N GLU A 429 11.89 15.48 -19.76
CA GLU A 429 12.92 14.43 -19.78
C GLU A 429 13.75 14.41 -21.07
N ILE A 430 13.27 15.04 -22.16
CA ILE A 430 13.98 15.04 -23.44
C ILE A 430 15.18 16.01 -23.40
N ASP A 431 16.40 15.46 -23.53
CA ASP A 431 17.63 16.25 -23.66
C ASP A 431 17.72 16.95 -25.03
N ALA A 432 17.34 18.24 -25.04
CA ALA A 432 17.33 19.04 -26.25
C ALA A 432 18.74 19.26 -26.87
N SER A 433 19.83 19.06 -26.11
CA SER A 433 21.19 19.31 -26.59
C SER A 433 21.64 18.35 -27.70
N ARG A 434 21.08 17.14 -27.72
CA ARG A 434 21.41 16.04 -28.64
C ARG A 434 20.47 15.94 -29.84
N LEU A 435 19.46 16.83 -29.95
CA LEU A 435 18.46 16.75 -30.99
C LEU A 435 18.87 17.49 -32.27
N SER A 436 18.35 17.00 -33.41
CA SER A 436 18.42 17.73 -34.67
C SER A 436 17.65 19.07 -34.56
N PRO A 437 18.01 20.09 -35.37
CA PRO A 437 17.34 21.38 -35.32
C PRO A 437 15.83 21.29 -35.60
N ASP A 438 15.39 20.35 -36.43
CA ASP A 438 13.97 20.14 -36.74
C ASP A 438 13.23 19.50 -35.59
N PHE A 439 13.77 18.44 -34.99
CA PHE A 439 13.16 17.79 -33.83
C PHE A 439 13.10 18.72 -32.61
N ARG A 440 14.13 19.56 -32.41
CA ARG A 440 14.14 20.57 -31.35
C ARG A 440 13.00 21.58 -31.54
N ARG A 441 12.73 21.99 -32.78
CA ARG A 441 11.58 22.88 -33.11
C ARG A 441 10.24 22.22 -32.78
N ASP A 442 10.10 20.94 -33.06
CA ASP A 442 8.87 20.20 -32.76
C ASP A 442 8.71 20.01 -31.25
N LEU A 443 9.78 19.75 -30.50
CA LEU A 443 9.75 19.71 -29.04
C LEU A 443 9.33 21.06 -28.42
N GLU A 444 9.86 22.20 -28.94
CA GLU A 444 9.45 23.51 -28.48
C GLU A 444 7.97 23.80 -28.76
N ARG A 445 7.45 23.35 -29.92
CA ARG A 445 6.03 23.42 -30.22
C ARG A 445 5.18 22.59 -29.25
N LEU A 446 5.61 21.38 -28.95
CA LEU A 446 4.93 20.51 -27.97
C LEU A 446 4.94 21.17 -26.57
N LYS A 447 6.08 21.65 -26.10
CA LYS A 447 6.19 22.37 -24.82
C LYS A 447 5.34 23.65 -24.79
N ALA A 448 5.21 24.35 -25.92
CA ALA A 448 4.34 25.49 -26.04
C ALA A 448 2.85 25.11 -25.98
N ALA A 449 2.46 24.00 -26.63
CA ALA A 449 1.09 23.47 -26.56
C ALA A 449 0.73 23.04 -25.13
N ILE A 450 1.62 22.31 -24.45
CA ILE A 450 1.44 21.91 -23.05
C ILE A 450 1.29 23.15 -22.14
N ARG A 451 2.09 24.19 -22.33
CA ARG A 451 1.97 25.44 -21.59
C ARG A 451 0.66 26.18 -21.84
N ALA A 452 0.19 26.20 -23.09
CA ALA A 452 -1.08 26.83 -23.44
C ALA A 452 -2.27 26.16 -22.75
N GLU A 453 -2.26 24.84 -22.61
CA GLU A 453 -3.27 24.10 -21.85
C GLU A 453 -3.18 24.38 -20.35
N VAL A 454 -1.97 24.52 -19.78
CA VAL A 454 -1.76 24.89 -18.37
C VAL A 454 -2.22 26.32 -18.08
N GLU A 455 -1.92 27.29 -18.96
CA GLU A 455 -2.26 28.71 -18.77
C GLU A 455 -3.75 29.01 -18.99
N GLY A 456 -4.48 28.13 -19.70
CA GLY A 456 -5.94 28.23 -19.89
C GLY A 456 -6.76 27.73 -18.71
N ASP A 457 -6.12 27.11 -17.73
CA ASP A 457 -6.82 26.43 -16.64
C ASP A 457 -6.46 27.05 -15.28
N HIS A 458 -7.48 27.47 -14.52
CA HIS A 458 -7.37 27.78 -13.09
C HIS A 458 -7.22 26.51 -12.21
N GLY A 459 -6.69 25.43 -12.78
CA GLY A 459 -6.74 24.04 -12.31
C GLY A 459 -5.87 23.70 -11.10
N PHE A 460 -4.91 24.50 -10.66
CA PHE A 460 -4.02 24.10 -9.55
C PHE A 460 -4.75 23.90 -8.20
N ILE A 461 -5.90 24.54 -8.00
CA ILE A 461 -6.75 24.34 -6.82
C ILE A 461 -7.71 23.15 -7.05
N GLU A 462 -8.16 22.94 -8.30
CA GLU A 462 -9.06 21.84 -8.66
C GLU A 462 -8.36 20.48 -8.66
N ASP A 463 -7.11 20.39 -9.09
CA ASP A 463 -6.34 19.14 -9.12
C ASP A 463 -6.08 18.57 -7.70
N HIS A 464 -5.76 19.42 -6.73
CA HIS A 464 -5.61 18.96 -5.35
C HIS A 464 -6.95 18.49 -4.76
N GLN A 465 -8.04 19.15 -5.11
CA GLN A 465 -9.39 18.73 -4.70
C GLN A 465 -9.82 17.45 -5.43
N ALA A 466 -9.47 17.29 -6.70
CA ALA A 466 -9.74 16.09 -7.49
C ALA A 466 -8.95 14.87 -6.95
N TYR A 467 -7.68 15.06 -6.59
CA TYR A 467 -6.88 14.02 -5.93
C TYR A 467 -7.47 13.58 -4.59
N ILE A 468 -7.86 14.53 -3.74
CA ILE A 468 -8.53 14.23 -2.47
C ILE A 468 -9.86 13.52 -2.71
N ALA A 469 -10.62 13.95 -3.71
CA ALA A 469 -11.90 13.33 -4.07
C ALA A 469 -11.70 11.90 -4.56
N ALA A 470 -10.74 11.64 -5.43
CA ALA A 470 -10.39 10.29 -5.91
C ALA A 470 -9.92 9.39 -4.78
N PHE A 471 -9.07 9.88 -3.87
CA PHE A 471 -8.65 9.14 -2.68
C PHE A 471 -9.84 8.79 -1.77
N MET A 472 -10.77 9.73 -1.56
CA MET A 472 -11.97 9.49 -0.76
C MET A 472 -12.94 8.51 -1.43
N ASP A 473 -13.02 8.51 -2.75
CA ASP A 473 -13.80 7.53 -3.51
C ASP A 473 -13.18 6.14 -3.43
N ALA A 474 -11.86 6.02 -3.52
CA ALA A 474 -11.13 4.75 -3.34
C ALA A 474 -11.40 4.15 -1.95
N MET A 475 -11.36 4.95 -0.88
CA MET A 475 -11.71 4.51 0.47
C MET A 475 -13.15 3.98 0.55
N ARG A 476 -14.09 4.60 -0.17
CA ARG A 476 -15.48 4.15 -0.26
C ARG A 476 -15.58 2.81 -1.00
N GLU A 477 -14.89 2.68 -2.12
CA GLU A 477 -14.89 1.47 -2.94
C GLU A 477 -14.30 0.26 -2.19
N GLU A 478 -13.30 0.46 -1.35
CA GLU A 478 -12.77 -0.59 -0.47
C GLU A 478 -13.85 -1.15 0.47
N GLN A 479 -14.76 -0.30 0.97
CA GLN A 479 -15.89 -0.79 1.78
C GLN A 479 -16.86 -1.63 0.96
N ASP A 480 -17.01 -1.35 -0.34
CA ASP A 480 -17.90 -2.05 -1.25
C ASP A 480 -17.40 -3.46 -1.61
N GLU A 481 -16.11 -3.75 -1.39
CA GLU A 481 -15.54 -5.09 -1.57
C GLU A 481 -15.87 -6.05 -0.41
N ARG A 482 -16.36 -5.56 0.72
CA ARG A 482 -16.68 -6.39 1.87
C ARG A 482 -17.89 -7.30 1.60
N PRO A 483 -17.84 -8.59 2.02
CA PRO A 483 -18.94 -9.52 1.78
C PRO A 483 -20.23 -9.07 2.47
N ILE A 484 -21.38 -9.14 1.80
CA ILE A 484 -22.71 -8.83 2.35
C ILE A 484 -23.69 -9.96 2.04
N ARG A 485 -24.67 -10.19 2.93
CA ARG A 485 -25.75 -11.12 2.68
C ARG A 485 -26.93 -10.41 2.04
N LEU A 486 -27.62 -11.05 1.10
CA LEU A 486 -28.80 -10.50 0.44
C LEU A 486 -30.00 -10.33 1.41
N ASP A 487 -30.00 -11.06 2.51
CA ASP A 487 -30.96 -11.02 3.63
C ASP A 487 -30.37 -10.36 4.87
N VAL A 488 -29.44 -9.39 4.70
CA VAL A 488 -28.78 -8.71 5.82
C VAL A 488 -29.79 -8.04 6.74
N LYS A 489 -29.60 -8.22 8.06
CA LYS A 489 -30.40 -7.55 9.11
C LYS A 489 -29.87 -6.13 9.34
N LEU A 490 -30.78 -5.20 9.68
CA LEU A 490 -30.46 -3.78 9.89
C LEU A 490 -29.32 -3.59 10.90
N ALA A 491 -29.39 -4.22 12.07
CA ALA A 491 -28.34 -4.11 13.08
C ALA A 491 -26.97 -4.64 12.59
N THR A 492 -26.94 -5.63 11.70
CA THR A 492 -25.72 -6.14 11.10
C THR A 492 -25.20 -5.18 10.03
N ALA A 493 -26.07 -4.62 9.24
CA ALA A 493 -25.75 -3.67 8.19
C ALA A 493 -25.13 -2.38 8.80
N LEU A 494 -25.72 -1.82 9.85
CA LEU A 494 -25.20 -0.64 10.54
C LEU A 494 -23.85 -0.87 11.22
N ARG A 495 -23.57 -2.06 11.74
CA ARG A 495 -22.25 -2.42 12.28
C ARG A 495 -21.14 -2.43 11.23
N ARG A 496 -21.48 -2.58 9.97
CA ARG A 496 -20.53 -2.71 8.86
C ARG A 496 -20.11 -1.38 8.26
N ILE A 497 -20.97 -0.36 8.33
CA ILE A 497 -20.65 0.94 7.74
C ILE A 497 -19.59 1.69 8.57
N PRO A 498 -18.73 2.48 7.92
CA PRO A 498 -17.78 3.35 8.61
C PRO A 498 -18.44 4.34 9.58
N VAL A 499 -17.67 4.78 10.58
CA VAL A 499 -18.18 5.75 11.57
C VAL A 499 -18.71 7.05 10.94
N PRO A 500 -18.03 7.65 9.92
CA PRO A 500 -18.55 8.84 9.24
C PRO A 500 -19.93 8.62 8.59
N TRP A 501 -20.19 7.42 8.05
CA TRP A 501 -21.50 7.10 7.44
C TRP A 501 -22.58 6.87 8.50
N LEU A 502 -22.20 6.22 9.60
CA LEU A 502 -23.12 6.04 10.75
C LEU A 502 -23.52 7.39 11.35
N ASN A 503 -22.56 8.33 11.43
CA ASN A 503 -22.81 9.68 11.92
C ASN A 503 -23.69 10.48 10.95
N ALA A 504 -23.45 10.38 9.65
CA ALA A 504 -24.29 11.00 8.63
C ALA A 504 -25.75 10.52 8.74
N ALA A 505 -25.96 9.20 8.82
CA ALA A 505 -27.29 8.63 9.01
C ALA A 505 -27.93 9.10 10.33
N ALA A 506 -27.20 9.09 11.45
CA ALA A 506 -27.71 9.54 12.73
C ALA A 506 -28.18 11.01 12.69
N ARG A 507 -27.41 11.90 12.04
CA ARG A 507 -27.82 13.31 11.85
C ARG A 507 -29.11 13.44 11.03
N ARG A 508 -29.28 12.65 9.97
CA ARG A 508 -30.48 12.67 9.12
C ARG A 508 -31.74 12.21 9.88
N PHE A 509 -31.57 11.30 10.83
CA PHE A 509 -32.66 10.86 11.74
C PHE A 509 -32.79 11.72 13.01
N ALA A 510 -32.15 12.90 13.08
CA ALA A 510 -32.14 13.81 14.23
C ALA A 510 -31.80 13.09 15.55
N ILE A 511 -30.75 12.26 15.54
CA ILE A 511 -30.25 11.53 16.70
C ILE A 511 -29.06 12.30 17.27
N GLU A 512 -29.12 12.60 18.57
CA GLU A 512 -27.98 13.22 19.24
C GLU A 512 -26.75 12.30 19.28
N PRO A 513 -25.53 12.88 19.25
CA PRO A 513 -24.29 12.10 19.24
C PRO A 513 -24.16 11.24 20.49
N GLN A 514 -24.18 9.94 20.34
CA GLN A 514 -23.92 8.99 21.42
C GLN A 514 -22.40 8.76 21.55
N ARG A 515 -21.88 8.69 22.79
CA ARG A 515 -20.44 8.53 23.06
C ARG A 515 -19.89 7.18 22.57
N ARG A 516 -20.72 6.11 22.59
CA ARG A 516 -20.30 4.75 22.21
C ARG A 516 -20.99 4.31 20.92
N ARG A 517 -20.22 3.75 20.02
CA ARG A 517 -20.69 3.25 18.73
C ARG A 517 -21.87 2.26 18.85
N PRO A 518 -21.86 1.21 19.73
CA PRO A 518 -22.97 0.28 19.84
C PRO A 518 -24.29 0.92 20.28
N GLU A 519 -24.22 1.97 21.11
CA GLU A 519 -25.39 2.74 21.54
C GLU A 519 -25.97 3.54 20.39
N ARG A 520 -25.10 4.15 19.57
CA ARG A 520 -25.49 4.89 18.37
C ARG A 520 -26.17 3.98 17.35
N GLU A 521 -25.58 2.81 17.07
CA GLU A 521 -26.15 1.79 16.19
C GLU A 521 -27.56 1.36 16.67
N LYS A 522 -27.72 1.13 17.95
CA LYS A 522 -29.00 0.72 18.55
C LYS A 522 -30.07 1.81 18.44
N VAL A 523 -29.72 3.06 18.75
CA VAL A 523 -30.65 4.19 18.68
C VAL A 523 -31.05 4.49 17.24
N LEU A 524 -30.06 4.45 16.30
CA LEU A 524 -30.33 4.63 14.88
C LEU A 524 -31.22 3.51 14.33
N ALA A 525 -30.93 2.25 14.65
CA ALA A 525 -31.78 1.14 14.22
C ALA A 525 -33.21 1.28 14.71
N ALA A 526 -33.41 1.70 15.95
CA ALA A 526 -34.75 1.93 16.49
C ALA A 526 -35.49 3.07 15.76
N ALA A 527 -34.79 4.18 15.46
CA ALA A 527 -35.36 5.29 14.69
C ALA A 527 -35.68 4.92 13.24
N MET A 528 -34.86 4.06 12.60
CA MET A 528 -35.12 3.56 11.25
C MET A 528 -36.26 2.54 11.16
N LEU A 529 -36.61 1.89 12.27
CA LEU A 529 -37.75 0.98 12.36
C LEU A 529 -39.06 1.69 12.68
N ASP A 530 -39.02 2.95 13.02
CA ASP A 530 -40.20 3.81 13.14
C ASP A 530 -40.65 4.27 11.74
N ALA A 531 -41.77 3.77 11.28
CA ALA A 531 -42.26 3.99 9.91
C ALA A 531 -42.50 5.49 9.60
N ASP A 532 -43.07 6.25 10.54
CA ASP A 532 -43.37 7.67 10.34
C ASP A 532 -42.07 8.48 10.22
N ARG A 533 -41.10 8.18 11.05
CA ARG A 533 -39.78 8.81 11.04
C ARG A 533 -39.00 8.48 9.78
N LEU A 534 -39.01 7.22 9.36
CA LEU A 534 -38.38 6.74 8.14
C LEU A 534 -38.98 7.41 6.90
N GLN A 535 -40.32 7.51 6.83
CA GLN A 535 -41.00 8.17 5.70
C GLN A 535 -40.76 9.69 5.71
N ALA A 536 -40.70 10.34 6.87
CA ALA A 536 -40.36 11.76 6.96
C ALA A 536 -38.95 12.06 6.40
N VAL A 537 -37.94 11.24 6.77
CA VAL A 537 -36.57 11.39 6.25
C VAL A 537 -36.51 11.17 4.75
N LEU A 538 -37.27 10.22 4.20
CA LEU A 538 -37.33 9.97 2.75
C LEU A 538 -38.11 11.05 1.98
N ALA A 539 -39.09 11.69 2.61
CA ALA A 539 -39.84 12.79 1.98
C ALA A 539 -38.93 13.99 1.65
N ASP A 540 -37.90 14.23 2.47
CA ASP A 540 -36.87 15.27 2.24
C ASP A 540 -35.89 14.95 1.11
N GLU A 541 -35.89 13.72 0.62
CA GLU A 541 -34.95 13.32 -0.44
C GLU A 541 -35.51 13.61 -1.85
N PRO A 542 -34.62 13.91 -2.82
CA PRO A 542 -35.00 14.12 -4.23
C PRO A 542 -35.81 12.94 -4.80
N PRO A 543 -36.71 13.19 -5.76
CA PRO A 543 -37.51 12.12 -6.38
C PRO A 543 -36.70 10.95 -6.92
N ALA A 544 -35.53 11.22 -7.52
CA ALA A 544 -34.63 10.19 -8.04
C ALA A 544 -34.16 9.20 -6.97
N VAL A 545 -33.94 9.66 -5.72
CA VAL A 545 -33.54 8.81 -4.58
C VAL A 545 -34.66 7.83 -4.22
N ARG A 546 -35.91 8.32 -4.19
CA ARG A 546 -37.09 7.47 -3.92
C ARG A 546 -37.34 6.49 -5.06
N GLU A 547 -37.15 6.90 -6.33
CA GLU A 547 -37.26 6.01 -7.49
C GLU A 547 -36.21 4.91 -7.45
N ALA A 548 -34.96 5.23 -7.10
CA ALA A 548 -33.88 4.24 -6.97
C ALA A 548 -34.20 3.23 -5.85
N LEU A 549 -34.70 3.70 -4.72
CA LEU A 549 -35.14 2.83 -3.62
C LEU A 549 -36.28 1.91 -4.06
N SER A 550 -37.30 2.48 -4.70
CA SER A 550 -38.45 1.71 -5.23
C SER A 550 -38.02 0.65 -6.25
N PHE A 551 -37.04 0.97 -7.11
CA PHE A 551 -36.44 0.00 -8.02
C PHE A 551 -35.79 -1.17 -7.29
N VAL A 552 -35.00 -0.92 -6.25
CA VAL A 552 -34.37 -1.99 -5.44
C VAL A 552 -35.44 -2.84 -4.72
N LEU A 553 -36.47 -2.21 -4.19
CA LEU A 553 -37.56 -2.91 -3.48
C LEU A 553 -38.41 -3.78 -4.43
N ALA A 554 -38.66 -3.34 -5.66
CA ALA A 554 -39.36 -4.12 -6.68
C ALA A 554 -38.61 -5.38 -7.10
N GLU A 555 -37.27 -5.35 -7.06
CA GLU A 555 -36.39 -6.50 -7.32
C GLU A 555 -36.20 -7.42 -6.09
N GLY A 556 -37.00 -7.25 -5.05
CA GLY A 556 -36.95 -8.08 -3.83
C GLY A 556 -36.06 -7.54 -2.71
N GLY A 557 -35.64 -6.30 -2.80
CA GLY A 557 -34.83 -5.60 -1.78
C GLY A 557 -33.33 -5.68 -1.98
N TRP A 558 -32.88 -6.16 -3.13
CA TRP A 558 -31.48 -6.12 -3.56
C TRP A 558 -31.37 -6.15 -5.09
N VAL A 559 -30.24 -5.60 -5.60
CA VAL A 559 -29.93 -5.62 -7.05
C VAL A 559 -28.41 -5.72 -7.24
N LYS A 560 -27.96 -6.20 -8.40
CA LYS A 560 -26.55 -6.07 -8.79
C LYS A 560 -26.22 -4.58 -8.96
N LEU A 561 -25.15 -4.10 -8.35
CA LEU A 561 -24.83 -2.67 -8.28
C LEU A 561 -24.80 -2.01 -9.69
N HIS A 562 -24.22 -2.68 -10.68
CA HIS A 562 -24.14 -2.15 -12.05
C HIS A 562 -25.52 -1.88 -12.69
N ARG A 563 -26.58 -2.57 -12.28
CA ARG A 563 -27.95 -2.29 -12.77
C ARG A 563 -28.48 -0.98 -12.18
N LEU A 564 -28.09 -0.72 -10.92
CA LEU A 564 -28.49 0.50 -10.23
C LEU A 564 -27.71 1.71 -10.77
N THR A 565 -26.38 1.58 -10.92
CA THR A 565 -25.52 2.65 -11.44
C THR A 565 -25.85 3.01 -12.88
N ARG A 566 -26.16 2.02 -13.73
CA ARG A 566 -26.57 2.29 -15.13
C ARG A 566 -27.84 3.14 -15.21
N ARG A 567 -28.74 3.02 -14.25
CA ARG A 567 -30.04 3.71 -14.29
C ARG A 567 -30.04 5.05 -13.55
N PHE A 568 -29.29 5.17 -12.46
CA PHE A 568 -29.37 6.31 -11.54
C PHE A 568 -28.04 7.06 -11.37
N GLY A 569 -27.02 6.72 -12.17
CA GLY A 569 -25.68 7.30 -12.08
C GLY A 569 -24.78 6.53 -11.09
N ASP A 570 -23.48 6.72 -11.22
CA ASP A 570 -22.48 6.16 -10.31
C ASP A 570 -22.29 7.04 -9.04
N GLN A 571 -21.29 6.74 -8.27
CA GLN A 571 -21.00 7.43 -7.00
C GLN A 571 -19.67 8.20 -7.05
N THR A 572 -19.16 8.48 -8.26
CA THR A 572 -17.92 9.25 -8.45
C THR A 572 -18.07 10.65 -7.84
N GLY A 573 -17.11 11.03 -7.00
CA GLY A 573 -17.12 12.32 -6.31
C GLY A 573 -17.93 12.37 -5.00
N ASP A 574 -18.59 11.27 -4.59
CA ASP A 574 -19.32 11.22 -3.32
C ASP A 574 -18.40 11.23 -2.09
N GLY A 575 -17.14 10.81 -2.25
CA GLY A 575 -16.16 10.77 -1.18
C GLY A 575 -16.46 9.75 -0.08
N PHE A 576 -15.85 9.93 1.09
CA PHE A 576 -15.93 9.00 2.21
C PHE A 576 -16.48 9.60 3.51
N TYR A 577 -16.16 10.85 3.84
CA TYR A 577 -16.55 11.51 5.11
C TYR A 577 -17.91 12.20 4.99
N TRP A 578 -18.98 11.40 4.90
CA TRP A 578 -20.34 11.89 4.66
C TRP A 578 -20.96 12.65 5.83
N GLU A 579 -20.38 12.58 7.01
CA GLU A 579 -20.80 13.43 8.14
C GLU A 579 -20.45 14.90 7.92
N ASP A 580 -19.36 15.19 7.18
CA ASP A 580 -18.89 16.54 6.91
C ASP A 580 -19.34 17.04 5.53
N LYS A 581 -19.26 16.16 4.52
CA LYS A 581 -19.68 16.43 3.13
C LYS A 581 -20.64 15.33 2.67
N PRO A 582 -21.95 15.57 2.73
CA PRO A 582 -22.95 14.60 2.26
C PRO A 582 -22.76 14.25 0.78
N PRO A 583 -23.01 12.99 0.39
CA PRO A 583 -22.88 12.56 -1.00
C PRO A 583 -23.92 13.22 -1.91
N ALA A 584 -23.53 13.51 -3.14
CA ALA A 584 -24.38 14.14 -4.14
C ALA A 584 -25.17 13.11 -4.97
N SER A 585 -24.60 11.92 -5.23
CA SER A 585 -25.23 10.91 -6.06
C SER A 585 -26.48 10.31 -5.43
N THR A 586 -27.39 9.85 -6.29
CA THR A 586 -28.64 9.17 -5.88
C THR A 586 -28.38 7.96 -5.00
N ILE A 587 -27.37 7.15 -5.35
CA ILE A 587 -26.98 5.94 -4.62
C ILE A 587 -26.29 6.32 -3.29
N GLY A 588 -25.37 7.28 -3.34
CA GLY A 588 -24.67 7.77 -2.16
C GLY A 588 -25.62 8.32 -1.09
N ARG A 589 -26.64 9.06 -1.49
CA ARG A 589 -27.67 9.58 -0.58
C ARG A 589 -28.42 8.46 0.16
N LEU A 590 -28.85 7.41 -0.54
CA LEU A 590 -29.47 6.23 0.09
C LEU A 590 -28.53 5.53 1.07
N ARG A 591 -27.26 5.49 0.75
CA ARG A 591 -26.23 4.90 1.63
C ARG A 591 -25.96 5.78 2.85
N ALA A 592 -25.90 7.09 2.68
CA ALA A 592 -25.74 8.04 3.79
C ALA A 592 -26.94 8.06 4.75
N LEU A 593 -28.13 7.66 4.29
CA LEU A 593 -29.28 7.40 5.14
C LEU A 593 -29.18 6.07 5.90
N GLY A 594 -28.21 5.21 5.60
CA GLY A 594 -28.13 3.86 6.17
C GLY A 594 -29.22 2.89 5.66
N ILE A 595 -29.95 3.26 4.60
CA ILE A 595 -31.03 2.45 4.01
C ILE A 595 -30.51 1.46 2.99
N LEU A 596 -29.51 1.86 2.18
CA LEU A 596 -28.89 1.04 1.15
C LEU A 596 -27.44 0.69 1.53
N HIS A 597 -27.11 -0.57 1.42
CA HIS A 597 -25.75 -1.07 1.71
C HIS A 597 -25.18 -1.76 0.49
N VAL A 598 -23.90 -1.50 0.19
CA VAL A 598 -23.19 -2.12 -0.93
C VAL A 598 -22.16 -3.10 -0.38
N GLY A 599 -21.93 -4.18 -1.11
CA GLY A 599 -20.94 -5.19 -0.77
C GLY A 599 -20.94 -6.33 -1.78
N ARG A 600 -20.08 -7.32 -1.58
CA ARG A 600 -20.02 -8.52 -2.43
C ARG A 600 -20.92 -9.65 -1.90
N ALA A 601 -21.70 -10.24 -2.80
CA ALA A 601 -22.53 -11.40 -2.50
C ALA A 601 -22.47 -12.43 -3.62
N GLN A 602 -22.63 -13.69 -3.26
CA GLN A 602 -22.81 -14.77 -4.24
C GLN A 602 -24.23 -14.73 -4.81
N VAL A 603 -24.32 -14.58 -6.13
CA VAL A 603 -25.56 -14.62 -6.90
C VAL A 603 -25.32 -15.54 -8.09
N ASP A 604 -26.18 -16.57 -8.23
CA ASP A 604 -26.07 -17.59 -9.29
C ASP A 604 -24.68 -18.24 -9.38
N GLY A 605 -24.05 -18.52 -8.23
CA GLY A 605 -22.73 -19.16 -8.14
C GLY A 605 -21.54 -18.25 -8.46
N ARG A 606 -21.77 -16.96 -8.71
CA ARG A 606 -20.72 -15.95 -8.98
C ARG A 606 -20.74 -14.84 -7.94
N ASN A 607 -19.58 -14.28 -7.68
CA ASN A 607 -19.44 -13.13 -6.76
C ASN A 607 -19.72 -11.83 -7.50
N HIS A 608 -20.68 -11.04 -7.01
CA HIS A 608 -21.09 -9.77 -7.59
C HIS A 608 -21.13 -8.65 -6.55
N LYS A 609 -20.80 -7.42 -6.94
CA LYS A 609 -21.16 -6.23 -6.15
C LYS A 609 -22.69 -6.07 -6.20
N VAL A 610 -23.32 -5.98 -5.05
CA VAL A 610 -24.77 -5.85 -4.88
C VAL A 610 -25.11 -4.67 -3.98
N ALA A 611 -26.22 -4.04 -4.24
CA ALA A 611 -26.85 -3.05 -3.39
C ALA A 611 -28.05 -3.70 -2.69
N VAL A 612 -28.10 -3.61 -1.36
CA VAL A 612 -29.07 -4.35 -0.52
C VAL A 612 -29.74 -3.42 0.46
N VAL A 613 -31.05 -3.51 0.61
CA VAL A 613 -31.86 -2.91 1.68
C VAL A 613 -32.04 -3.94 2.79
N PRO A 614 -31.75 -3.64 4.06
CA PRO A 614 -31.96 -4.55 5.19
C PRO A 614 -33.38 -5.09 5.25
N VAL A 615 -33.53 -6.37 5.63
CA VAL A 615 -34.83 -7.07 5.53
C VAL A 615 -35.93 -6.43 6.37
N GLU A 616 -35.60 -5.87 7.53
CA GLU A 616 -36.58 -5.23 8.43
C GLU A 616 -37.11 -3.91 7.86
N LEU A 617 -36.35 -3.21 7.00
CA LEU A 617 -36.78 -1.96 6.39
C LEU A 617 -37.70 -2.18 5.18
N ARG A 618 -37.59 -3.33 4.49
CA ARG A 618 -38.34 -3.59 3.24
C ARG A 618 -39.86 -3.46 3.38
N PRO A 619 -40.53 -3.96 4.45
CA PRO A 619 -41.96 -3.79 4.61
C PRO A 619 -42.35 -2.36 4.97
N LEU A 620 -41.47 -1.56 5.59
CA LEU A 620 -41.73 -0.16 5.98
C LEU A 620 -41.56 0.83 4.84
N LEU A 621 -40.86 0.38 3.77
CA LEU A 621 -40.49 1.18 2.59
C LEU A 621 -41.34 0.85 1.35
N ARG A 622 -42.26 -0.10 1.46
CA ARG A 622 -43.25 -0.46 0.43
C ARG A 622 -44.51 0.38 0.61
#